data_7fe2b70f2a5adb80871d0158e7f54899
#
_entry.id   7fe2b70f2a5adb80871d0158e7f54899
#
_cell.length_a   1.000
_cell.length_b   1.000
_cell.length_c   1.000
_cell.angle_alpha   90.00
_cell.angle_beta   90.00
_cell.angle_gamma   90.00
#
_symmetry.space_group_name_H-M   'P 1'
#
loop_
_entity.id
_entity.type
_entity.pdbx_description
1 polymer ?
#
loop_
_entity_poly.entity_id
_entity_poly.type
_entity_poly.pdbx_seq_one_letter_code
_entity_poly.pdbx_strand_id
1 'polypeptide(L)'
;MGSEMCIRDRSKIHVSVNGPEDIENWDQEKDVLDTWASSWIWPLGVHNWPNASKDIEKFFPTNTLVTGPDIIFFWVARMIMTGYEFLDDKPFTDVYFTSILRDETGKKLSKSLGNSPDPFDLFEEYGTDAVRFGIMLMAPQGLDVLFAKDRLEIGRNFMNKLWNACRFVDMNTPENWEKYEDLDYAVSYTH
;
A
#
# COMPACT_ATOMS: atom_id res chain seq x y z
N MET A 1 37.51 23.17 6.75
CA MET A 1 36.41 24.03 6.30
C MET A 1 35.15 23.38 6.79
N GLY A 2 34.60 23.85 7.92
CA GLY A 2 33.35 23.37 8.46
C GLY A 2 32.23 23.86 7.53
N SER A 3 31.40 22.97 7.06
CA SER A 3 30.15 23.33 6.45
C SER A 3 29.33 24.03 7.53
N GLU A 4 29.23 25.36 7.49
CA GLU A 4 28.19 26.09 8.16
C GLU A 4 26.86 25.57 7.60
N MET A 5 26.31 24.60 8.29
CA MET A 5 24.90 24.28 8.13
C MET A 5 24.15 25.52 8.62
N CYS A 6 23.82 26.41 7.70
CA CYS A 6 23.05 27.61 7.99
C CYS A 6 21.75 27.17 8.64
N ILE A 7 21.70 27.28 9.96
CA ILE A 7 20.45 27.31 10.71
C ILE A 7 19.79 28.61 10.23
N ARG A 8 18.95 28.53 9.19
CA ARG A 8 18.20 29.68 8.69
C ARG A 8 17.32 30.17 9.84
N ASP A 9 17.51 31.40 10.21
CA ASP A 9 16.66 32.07 11.19
C ASP A 9 15.21 32.02 10.68
N ARG A 10 14.33 31.36 11.44
CA ARG A 10 12.91 31.19 11.07
C ARG A 10 12.20 32.54 10.82
N SER A 11 12.68 33.62 11.42
CA SER A 11 12.16 34.96 11.20
C SER A 11 12.45 35.50 9.79
N LYS A 12 13.37 34.84 9.04
CA LYS A 12 13.74 35.23 7.67
C LYS A 12 13.22 34.21 6.62
N ILE A 13 12.27 33.38 6.98
CA ILE A 13 11.65 32.43 6.07
C ILE A 13 10.17 32.79 5.95
N HIS A 14 9.73 33.03 4.72
CA HIS A 14 8.33 33.18 4.38
C HIS A 14 7.85 31.95 3.60
N VAL A 15 6.76 31.33 4.06
CA VAL A 15 6.15 30.17 3.38
C VAL A 15 4.68 30.49 3.14
N SER A 16 4.29 30.63 1.88
CA SER A 16 2.92 30.87 1.49
C SER A 16 2.68 30.47 0.03
N VAL A 17 1.41 30.31 -0.34
CA VAL A 17 1.03 29.96 -1.72
C VAL A 17 1.26 31.14 -2.68
N ASN A 18 1.02 32.37 -2.22
CA ASN A 18 1.02 33.56 -3.05
C ASN A 18 2.31 34.40 -2.95
N GLY A 19 3.29 33.95 -2.16
CA GLY A 19 4.49 34.74 -1.86
C GLY A 19 4.24 35.88 -0.88
N PRO A 20 5.32 36.59 -0.46
CA PRO A 20 5.23 37.75 0.41
C PRO A 20 4.72 38.99 -0.38
N GLU A 21 4.13 39.95 0.32
CA GLU A 21 3.64 41.21 -0.30
C GLU A 21 4.79 42.05 -0.87
N ASP A 22 5.96 42.00 -0.22
CA ASP A 22 7.18 42.72 -0.59
C ASP A 22 8.19 41.82 -1.32
N ILE A 23 7.75 41.15 -2.36
CA ILE A 23 8.50 40.10 -3.09
C ILE A 23 9.92 40.55 -3.52
N GLU A 24 10.12 41.86 -3.72
CA GLU A 24 11.40 42.42 -4.11
C GLU A 24 12.51 42.27 -3.04
N ASN A 25 12.12 42.07 -1.78
CA ASN A 25 13.02 41.86 -0.66
C ASN A 25 13.27 40.37 -0.33
N TRP A 26 12.75 39.44 -1.15
CA TRP A 26 12.83 38.03 -0.91
C TRP A 26 13.41 37.27 -2.10
N ASP A 27 14.26 36.33 -1.82
CA ASP A 27 14.72 35.36 -2.81
C ASP A 27 13.89 34.09 -2.72
N GLN A 28 13.23 33.72 -3.81
CA GLN A 28 12.48 32.47 -3.87
C GLN A 28 13.44 31.28 -3.96
N GLU A 29 13.27 30.32 -3.07
CA GLU A 29 13.99 29.04 -3.14
C GLU A 29 13.64 28.32 -4.44
N LYS A 30 14.66 27.85 -5.17
CA LYS A 30 14.50 27.15 -6.44
C LYS A 30 14.38 25.65 -6.28
N ASP A 31 14.87 25.11 -5.17
CA ASP A 31 14.75 23.70 -4.87
C ASP A 31 13.33 23.33 -4.46
N VAL A 32 12.95 22.11 -4.77
CA VAL A 32 11.69 21.52 -4.32
C VAL A 32 11.93 20.63 -3.10
N LEU A 33 10.89 20.39 -2.32
CA LEU A 33 10.98 19.46 -1.19
C LEU A 33 11.27 18.04 -1.69
N ASP A 34 11.95 17.27 -0.86
CA ASP A 34 12.20 15.85 -1.09
C ASP A 34 10.88 15.08 -1.29
N THR A 35 10.95 14.05 -2.13
CA THR A 35 9.81 13.15 -2.41
C THR A 35 9.10 12.68 -1.15
N TRP A 36 9.86 12.42 -0.09
CA TRP A 36 9.29 11.95 1.17
C TRP A 36 8.57 13.04 1.97
N ALA A 37 8.80 14.32 1.68
CA ALA A 37 8.22 15.42 2.45
C ALA A 37 6.67 15.45 2.36
N SER A 38 6.10 15.17 1.19
CA SER A 38 4.65 15.02 1.04
C SER A 38 4.13 13.68 1.54
N SER A 39 4.95 12.63 1.43
CA SER A 39 4.55 11.27 1.81
C SER A 39 4.40 11.08 3.32
N TRP A 40 5.18 11.79 4.14
CA TRP A 40 5.10 11.67 5.61
C TRP A 40 3.87 12.34 6.22
N ILE A 41 3.26 13.31 5.54
CA ILE A 41 1.98 13.90 5.97
C ILE A 41 0.76 13.15 5.43
N TRP A 42 0.96 12.02 4.75
CA TRP A 42 -0.12 11.23 4.17
C TRP A 42 -1.29 10.96 5.12
N PRO A 43 -1.08 10.48 6.37
CA PRO A 43 -2.18 10.19 7.28
C PRO A 43 -3.04 11.41 7.63
N LEU A 44 -2.52 12.60 7.46
CA LEU A 44 -3.17 13.88 7.74
C LEU A 44 -3.78 14.46 6.47
N GLY A 45 -2.99 14.49 5.39
CA GLY A 45 -3.35 15.15 4.13
C GLY A 45 -4.56 14.52 3.45
N VAL A 46 -4.73 13.19 3.51
CA VAL A 46 -5.89 12.49 2.92
C VAL A 46 -7.20 12.85 3.62
N HIS A 47 -7.13 13.41 4.82
CA HIS A 47 -8.28 13.86 5.61
C HIS A 47 -8.44 15.39 5.61
N ASN A 48 -7.85 16.07 4.60
CA ASN A 48 -7.95 17.51 4.40
C ASN A 48 -7.28 18.37 5.48
N TRP A 49 -6.35 17.78 6.28
CA TRP A 49 -5.55 18.58 7.22
C TRP A 49 -4.71 19.62 6.46
N PRO A 50 -4.53 20.87 6.97
CA PRO A 50 -4.84 21.36 8.33
C PRO A 50 -6.27 21.88 8.52
N ASN A 51 -7.12 21.76 7.54
CA ASN A 51 -8.51 22.18 7.71
C ASN A 51 -9.25 21.17 8.63
N ALA A 52 -10.09 21.70 9.52
CA ALA A 52 -10.92 20.84 10.36
C ALA A 52 -11.89 20.03 9.50
N SER A 53 -11.87 18.69 9.65
CA SER A 53 -12.79 17.80 8.95
C SER A 53 -13.27 16.69 9.87
N LYS A 54 -14.50 16.24 9.65
CA LYS A 54 -15.06 15.07 10.37
C LYS A 54 -14.30 13.78 10.04
N ASP A 55 -13.62 13.75 8.90
CA ASP A 55 -12.87 12.59 8.47
C ASP A 55 -11.61 12.40 9.31
N ILE A 56 -10.90 13.46 9.66
CA ILE A 56 -9.74 13.35 10.53
C ILE A 56 -10.13 12.89 11.94
N GLU A 57 -11.24 13.40 12.48
CA GLU A 57 -11.75 12.97 13.79
C GLU A 57 -12.15 11.50 13.82
N LYS A 58 -12.60 10.96 12.66
CA LYS A 58 -13.09 9.59 12.55
C LYS A 58 -12.00 8.59 12.18
N PHE A 59 -11.07 8.97 11.32
CA PHE A 59 -10.12 8.05 10.68
C PHE A 59 -8.67 8.21 11.14
N PHE A 60 -8.37 9.23 11.93
CA PHE A 60 -7.06 9.40 12.56
C PHE A 60 -7.16 9.16 14.07
N PRO A 61 -6.32 8.31 14.68
CA PRO A 61 -5.37 7.39 14.05
C PRO A 61 -6.04 6.31 13.19
N THR A 62 -5.36 5.85 12.11
CA THR A 62 -5.81 4.68 11.37
C THR A 62 -5.47 3.40 12.12
N ASN A 63 -6.11 2.29 11.78
CA ASN A 63 -5.85 1.01 12.45
C ASN A 63 -4.53 0.41 11.99
N THR A 64 -4.38 0.18 10.69
CA THR A 64 -3.25 -0.58 10.15
C THR A 64 -2.63 0.13 8.95
N LEU A 65 -1.31 0.34 9.02
CA LEU A 65 -0.50 0.71 7.87
C LEU A 65 0.09 -0.55 7.25
N VAL A 66 -0.09 -0.74 5.95
CA VAL A 66 0.52 -1.83 5.19
C VAL A 66 1.62 -1.26 4.30
N THR A 67 2.86 -1.74 4.46
CA THR A 67 4.01 -1.21 3.73
C THR A 67 5.13 -2.24 3.60
N GLY A 68 6.12 -1.95 2.73
CA GLY A 68 7.35 -2.72 2.66
C GLY A 68 8.33 -2.36 3.78
N PRO A 69 9.14 -3.31 4.26
CA PRO A 69 10.14 -3.05 5.31
C PRO A 69 11.25 -2.09 4.87
N ASP A 70 11.49 -1.96 3.57
CA ASP A 70 12.54 -1.11 2.99
C ASP A 70 12.37 0.37 3.35
N ILE A 71 11.14 0.82 3.59
CA ILE A 71 10.81 2.23 3.79
C ILE A 71 10.40 2.56 5.24
N ILE A 72 10.78 1.72 6.20
CA ILE A 72 10.52 1.98 7.62
C ILE A 72 11.02 3.37 8.03
N PHE A 73 12.30 3.69 7.74
CA PHE A 73 12.88 4.97 8.12
C PHE A 73 12.46 6.13 7.22
N PHE A 74 12.28 5.86 5.94
CA PHE A 74 11.94 6.91 4.98
C PHE A 74 10.48 7.34 5.05
N TRP A 75 9.59 6.44 5.45
CA TRP A 75 8.15 6.70 5.44
C TRP A 75 7.49 6.47 6.81
N VAL A 76 7.58 5.27 7.37
CA VAL A 76 6.86 4.91 8.61
C VAL A 76 7.29 5.79 9.79
N ALA A 77 8.58 5.86 10.06
CA ALA A 77 9.12 6.66 11.16
C ALA A 77 8.80 8.16 11.00
N ARG A 78 8.85 8.66 9.77
CA ARG A 78 8.54 10.06 9.48
C ARG A 78 7.06 10.38 9.64
N MET A 79 6.16 9.47 9.26
CA MET A 79 4.72 9.63 9.55
C MET A 79 4.45 9.66 11.05
N ILE A 80 5.16 8.84 11.85
CA ILE A 80 5.04 8.85 13.30
C ILE A 80 5.49 10.21 13.86
N MET A 81 6.64 10.72 13.40
CA MET A 81 7.14 12.04 13.82
C MET A 81 6.13 13.15 13.52
N THR A 82 5.56 13.17 12.32
CA THR A 82 4.59 14.20 11.93
C THR A 82 3.24 14.06 12.64
N GLY A 83 2.81 12.83 12.94
CA GLY A 83 1.61 12.59 13.74
C GLY A 83 1.72 13.23 15.13
N TYR A 84 2.83 12.98 15.82
CA TYR A 84 3.08 13.60 17.13
C TYR A 84 3.34 15.11 17.05
N GLU A 85 4.06 15.58 16.03
CA GLU A 85 4.33 17.02 15.86
C GLU A 85 3.07 17.84 15.63
N PHE A 86 2.11 17.31 14.84
CA PHE A 86 0.96 18.09 14.39
C PHE A 86 -0.34 17.79 15.15
N LEU A 87 -0.52 16.56 15.63
CA LEU A 87 -1.76 16.13 16.27
C LEU A 87 -1.56 15.49 17.66
N ASP A 88 -0.31 15.46 18.15
CA ASP A 88 0.06 14.87 19.45
C ASP A 88 -0.39 13.41 19.62
N ASP A 89 -0.50 12.67 18.50
CA ASP A 89 -0.91 11.27 18.51
C ASP A 89 -0.20 10.46 17.42
N LYS A 90 -0.20 9.14 17.58
CA LYS A 90 0.34 8.19 16.60
C LYS A 90 -0.57 8.15 15.37
N PRO A 91 -0.03 8.08 14.15
CA PRO A 91 -0.86 8.08 12.94
C PRO A 91 -1.55 6.75 12.66
N PHE A 92 -1.10 5.65 13.25
CA PHE A 92 -1.65 4.30 13.10
C PHE A 92 -1.30 3.42 14.31
N THR A 93 -2.11 2.39 14.53
CA THR A 93 -1.94 1.46 15.66
C THR A 93 -0.95 0.36 15.33
N ASP A 94 -1.08 -0.23 14.15
CA ASP A 94 -0.32 -1.38 13.71
C ASP A 94 0.39 -1.11 12.38
N VAL A 95 1.56 -1.72 12.19
CA VAL A 95 2.28 -1.70 10.92
C VAL A 95 2.48 -3.13 10.45
N TYR A 96 1.87 -3.45 9.29
CA TYR A 96 2.04 -4.74 8.66
C TYR A 96 3.04 -4.64 7.52
N PHE A 97 4.14 -5.38 7.62
CA PHE A 97 5.17 -5.42 6.59
C PHE A 97 4.88 -6.52 5.57
N THR A 98 4.77 -6.12 4.31
CA THR A 98 4.60 -7.04 3.20
C THR A 98 5.93 -7.65 2.79
N SER A 99 5.85 -8.82 2.17
CA SER A 99 6.99 -9.43 1.50
C SER A 99 7.40 -8.63 0.25
N ILE A 100 8.69 -8.70 -0.11
CA ILE A 100 9.23 -8.11 -1.34
C ILE A 100 9.47 -9.22 -2.35
N LEU A 101 9.05 -8.98 -3.60
CA LEU A 101 9.30 -9.91 -4.70
C LEU A 101 10.76 -9.86 -5.14
N ARG A 102 11.37 -11.04 -5.22
CA ARG A 102 12.71 -11.26 -5.76
C ARG A 102 12.64 -12.22 -6.94
N ASP A 103 13.62 -12.18 -7.81
CA ASP A 103 13.74 -13.18 -8.87
C ASP A 103 14.17 -14.55 -8.30
N GLU A 104 14.21 -15.56 -9.14
CA GLU A 104 14.57 -16.93 -8.77
C GLU A 104 15.99 -17.03 -8.19
N THR A 105 16.85 -16.06 -8.47
CA THR A 105 18.22 -15.97 -7.92
C THR A 105 18.29 -15.22 -6.59
N GLY A 106 17.16 -14.69 -6.09
CA GLY A 106 17.08 -13.91 -4.86
C GLY A 106 17.41 -12.42 -5.03
N LYS A 107 17.60 -11.92 -6.25
CA LYS A 107 17.81 -10.50 -6.50
C LYS A 107 16.47 -9.75 -6.51
N LYS A 108 16.48 -8.52 -5.98
CA LYS A 108 15.32 -7.64 -6.03
C LYS A 108 14.89 -7.39 -7.48
N LEU A 109 13.60 -7.49 -7.75
CA LEU A 109 13.04 -7.15 -9.07
C LEU A 109 13.25 -5.67 -9.35
N SER A 110 13.77 -5.35 -10.54
CA SER A 110 14.04 -3.99 -10.98
C SER A 110 13.87 -3.85 -12.48
N LYS A 111 13.19 -2.79 -12.89
CA LYS A 111 13.03 -2.46 -14.32
C LYS A 111 14.38 -2.22 -14.99
N SER A 112 15.33 -1.60 -14.29
CA SER A 112 16.67 -1.32 -14.82
C SER A 112 17.53 -2.58 -15.02
N LEU A 113 17.26 -3.65 -14.27
CA LEU A 113 17.95 -4.94 -14.41
C LEU A 113 17.25 -5.87 -15.42
N GLY A 114 16.07 -5.50 -15.90
CA GLY A 114 15.30 -6.32 -16.84
C GLY A 114 14.78 -7.65 -16.27
N ASN A 115 14.86 -7.86 -14.95
CA ASN A 115 14.41 -9.07 -14.27
C ASN A 115 12.99 -8.95 -13.69
N SER A 116 12.29 -7.84 -13.93
CA SER A 116 10.92 -7.63 -13.51
C SER A 116 9.96 -7.93 -14.65
N PRO A 117 9.16 -9.00 -14.58
CA PRO A 117 8.14 -9.25 -15.60
C PRO A 117 7.10 -8.14 -15.57
N ASP A 118 6.55 -7.80 -16.75
CA ASP A 118 5.43 -6.87 -16.81
C ASP A 118 4.17 -7.55 -16.21
N PRO A 119 3.52 -6.93 -15.22
CA PRO A 119 2.30 -7.47 -14.66
C PRO A 119 1.18 -7.63 -15.69
N PHE A 120 1.10 -6.78 -16.69
CA PHE A 120 0.07 -6.84 -17.74
C PHE A 120 0.26 -8.06 -18.64
N ASP A 121 1.49 -8.39 -19.02
CA ASP A 121 1.79 -9.62 -19.76
C ASP A 121 1.38 -10.87 -18.96
N LEU A 122 1.63 -10.86 -17.64
CA LEU A 122 1.20 -11.95 -16.78
C LEU A 122 -0.33 -12.04 -16.65
N PHE A 123 -1.03 -10.90 -16.63
CA PHE A 123 -2.49 -10.89 -16.60
C PHE A 123 -3.10 -11.42 -17.89
N GLU A 124 -2.48 -11.14 -19.04
CA GLU A 124 -2.91 -11.69 -20.32
C GLU A 124 -2.67 -13.20 -20.42
N GLU A 125 -1.52 -13.67 -19.90
CA GLU A 125 -1.13 -15.08 -19.99
C GLU A 125 -1.91 -15.99 -19.01
N TYR A 126 -2.08 -15.54 -17.75
CA TYR A 126 -2.63 -16.37 -16.66
C TYR A 126 -4.03 -15.95 -16.20
N GLY A 127 -4.43 -14.71 -16.44
CA GLY A 127 -5.59 -14.07 -15.85
C GLY A 127 -5.28 -13.33 -14.55
N THR A 128 -5.92 -12.19 -14.34
CA THR A 128 -5.65 -11.28 -13.21
C THR A 128 -5.81 -11.98 -11.84
N ASP A 129 -6.89 -12.72 -11.66
CA ASP A 129 -7.16 -13.40 -10.39
C ASP A 129 -6.17 -14.52 -10.12
N ALA A 130 -5.75 -15.24 -11.18
CA ALA A 130 -4.74 -16.27 -11.06
C ALA A 130 -3.38 -15.71 -10.64
N VAL A 131 -2.97 -14.57 -11.20
CA VAL A 131 -1.72 -13.89 -10.82
C VAL A 131 -1.78 -13.41 -9.38
N ARG A 132 -2.85 -12.74 -8.99
CA ARG A 132 -3.04 -12.25 -7.61
C ARG A 132 -3.01 -13.40 -6.60
N PHE A 133 -3.76 -14.45 -6.87
CA PHE A 133 -3.80 -15.62 -6.00
C PHE A 133 -2.45 -16.35 -5.95
N GLY A 134 -1.78 -16.53 -7.09
CA GLY A 134 -0.47 -17.15 -7.17
C GLY A 134 0.60 -16.39 -6.36
N ILE A 135 0.60 -15.06 -6.43
CA ILE A 135 1.50 -14.24 -5.61
C ILE A 135 1.21 -14.39 -4.12
N MET A 136 -0.06 -14.37 -3.73
CA MET A 136 -0.46 -14.58 -2.32
C MET A 136 -0.07 -15.95 -1.79
N LEU A 137 -0.16 -16.98 -2.63
CA LEU A 137 0.29 -18.34 -2.26
C LEU A 137 1.80 -18.44 -2.03
N MET A 138 2.59 -17.61 -2.73
CA MET A 138 4.04 -17.57 -2.57
C MET A 138 4.50 -16.73 -1.39
N ALA A 139 3.66 -15.81 -0.90
CA ALA A 139 4.04 -14.82 0.10
C ALA A 139 4.08 -15.42 1.52
N PRO A 140 5.24 -15.79 2.06
CA PRO A 140 5.37 -16.17 3.45
C PRO A 140 5.31 -14.91 4.32
N GLN A 141 4.80 -15.04 5.52
CA GLN A 141 4.78 -13.94 6.46
C GLN A 141 6.20 -13.56 6.89
N GLY A 142 6.59 -12.29 6.68
CA GLY A 142 7.85 -11.73 7.16
C GLY A 142 9.10 -12.10 6.36
N LEU A 143 8.97 -12.80 5.23
CA LEU A 143 10.07 -13.17 4.35
C LEU A 143 9.86 -12.66 2.93
N ASP A 144 10.95 -12.49 2.18
CA ASP A 144 10.88 -12.16 0.77
C ASP A 144 10.31 -13.33 -0.07
N VAL A 145 9.64 -12.99 -1.15
CA VAL A 145 9.03 -13.95 -2.06
C VAL A 145 9.94 -14.17 -3.26
N LEU A 146 10.35 -15.41 -3.49
CA LEU A 146 10.97 -15.79 -4.75
C LEU A 146 9.86 -15.97 -5.80
N PHE A 147 9.85 -15.08 -6.79
CA PHE A 147 8.85 -15.11 -7.85
C PHE A 147 9.16 -16.26 -8.81
N ALA A 148 8.20 -17.16 -8.96
CA ALA A 148 8.27 -18.28 -9.88
C ALA A 148 6.97 -18.36 -10.71
N LYS A 149 7.09 -18.38 -12.03
CA LYS A 149 5.94 -18.37 -12.95
C LYS A 149 5.05 -19.61 -12.82
N ASP A 150 5.64 -20.77 -12.51
CA ASP A 150 4.90 -22.02 -12.31
C ASP A 150 3.85 -21.94 -11.20
N ARG A 151 4.09 -21.06 -10.21
CA ARG A 151 3.13 -20.82 -9.14
C ARG A 151 1.86 -20.10 -9.61
N LEU A 152 1.95 -19.34 -10.69
CA LEU A 152 0.79 -18.69 -11.30
C LEU A 152 -0.16 -19.70 -11.94
N GLU A 153 0.36 -20.82 -12.43
CA GLU A 153 -0.46 -21.92 -12.95
C GLU A 153 -1.33 -22.56 -11.85
N ILE A 154 -0.79 -22.66 -10.64
CA ILE A 154 -1.58 -23.15 -9.49
C ILE A 154 -2.76 -22.18 -9.25
N GLY A 155 -2.51 -20.89 -9.32
CA GLY A 155 -3.55 -19.87 -9.23
C GLY A 155 -4.62 -20.04 -10.31
N ARG A 156 -4.21 -20.19 -11.58
CA ARG A 156 -5.13 -20.39 -12.70
C ARG A 156 -5.98 -21.66 -12.53
N ASN A 157 -5.36 -22.76 -12.13
CA ASN A 157 -6.07 -24.02 -11.93
C ASN A 157 -7.07 -23.92 -10.78
N PHE A 158 -6.72 -23.22 -9.70
CA PHE A 158 -7.63 -22.98 -8.59
C PHE A 158 -8.83 -22.11 -9.01
N MET A 159 -8.59 -21.01 -9.75
CA MET A 159 -9.67 -20.16 -10.25
C MET A 159 -10.61 -20.92 -11.19
N ASN A 160 -10.07 -21.74 -12.08
CA ASN A 160 -10.88 -22.62 -12.95
C ASN A 160 -11.71 -23.63 -12.14
N LYS A 161 -11.12 -24.21 -11.10
CA LYS A 161 -11.86 -25.12 -10.20
C LYS A 161 -13.02 -24.41 -9.50
N LEU A 162 -12.76 -23.22 -8.95
CA LEU A 162 -13.78 -22.41 -8.29
C LEU A 162 -14.91 -22.03 -9.25
N TRP A 163 -14.56 -21.51 -10.44
CA TRP A 163 -15.53 -21.17 -11.47
C TRP A 163 -16.41 -22.35 -11.88
N ASN A 164 -15.80 -23.50 -12.15
CA ASN A 164 -16.53 -24.70 -12.53
C ASN A 164 -17.42 -25.21 -11.40
N ALA A 165 -17.01 -25.10 -10.16
CA ALA A 165 -17.86 -25.46 -9.01
C ALA A 165 -19.09 -24.53 -8.91
N CYS A 166 -18.89 -23.22 -9.03
CA CYS A 166 -20.01 -22.27 -9.03
C CYS A 166 -20.95 -22.50 -10.22
N ARG A 167 -20.40 -22.73 -11.42
CA ARG A 167 -21.19 -23.06 -12.61
C ARG A 167 -21.98 -24.35 -12.44
N PHE A 168 -21.39 -25.37 -11.82
CA PHE A 168 -22.08 -26.63 -11.55
C PHE A 168 -23.28 -26.41 -10.62
N VAL A 169 -23.11 -25.61 -9.56
CA VAL A 169 -24.21 -25.26 -8.65
C VAL A 169 -25.29 -24.51 -9.42
N ASP A 170 -24.94 -23.48 -10.16
CA ASP A 170 -25.86 -22.67 -10.95
C ASP A 170 -26.70 -23.51 -11.92
N MET A 171 -26.05 -24.40 -12.66
CA MET A 171 -26.73 -25.30 -13.62
C MET A 171 -27.67 -26.32 -12.96
N ASN A 172 -27.46 -26.64 -11.68
CA ASN A 172 -28.26 -27.63 -10.96
C ASN A 172 -29.22 -26.98 -9.94
N THR A 173 -29.23 -25.67 -9.85
CA THR A 173 -30.18 -24.94 -8.99
C THR A 173 -31.51 -24.82 -9.71
N PRO A 174 -32.64 -25.28 -9.14
CA PRO A 174 -33.97 -25.13 -9.74
C PRO A 174 -34.35 -23.65 -9.88
N GLU A 175 -35.12 -23.32 -10.94
CA GLU A 175 -35.60 -21.94 -11.20
C GLU A 175 -36.47 -21.38 -10.05
N ASN A 176 -37.15 -22.26 -9.33
CA ASN A 176 -37.99 -21.90 -8.17
C ASN A 176 -37.32 -22.21 -6.83
N TRP A 177 -36.01 -22.10 -6.78
CA TRP A 177 -35.25 -22.29 -5.53
C TRP A 177 -35.65 -21.21 -4.53
N GLU A 178 -36.35 -21.63 -3.48
CA GLU A 178 -36.66 -20.76 -2.34
C GLU A 178 -35.51 -20.78 -1.35
N LYS A 179 -35.13 -19.59 -0.91
CA LYS A 179 -34.10 -19.45 0.12
C LYS A 179 -34.66 -20.01 1.43
N TYR A 180 -34.16 -21.15 1.86
CA TYR A 180 -34.49 -21.69 3.18
C TYR A 180 -33.91 -20.79 4.27
N GLU A 181 -34.77 -20.18 5.07
CA GLU A 181 -34.37 -19.31 6.20
C GLU A 181 -33.83 -20.11 7.41
N ASP A 182 -34.16 -21.40 7.50
CA ASP A 182 -33.77 -22.31 8.60
C ASP A 182 -32.88 -23.48 8.09
N LEU A 183 -31.73 -23.14 7.51
CA LEU A 183 -30.71 -24.16 7.30
C LEU A 183 -29.90 -24.35 8.56
N ASP A 184 -30.10 -25.48 9.26
CA ASP A 184 -29.11 -26.05 10.16
C ASP A 184 -27.84 -26.32 9.34
N TYR A 185 -26.82 -25.49 9.50
CA TYR A 185 -25.58 -25.64 8.78
C TYR A 185 -24.90 -26.95 9.22
N ALA A 186 -25.02 -27.97 8.41
CA ALA A 186 -24.20 -29.16 8.54
C ALA A 186 -22.74 -28.80 8.24
N VAL A 187 -21.94 -28.63 9.26
CA VAL A 187 -20.49 -28.41 9.11
C VAL A 187 -19.85 -29.74 8.70
N SER A 188 -19.53 -29.88 7.44
CA SER A 188 -18.71 -31.00 6.97
C SER A 188 -17.25 -30.74 7.34
N TYR A 189 -16.77 -31.47 8.33
CA TYR A 189 -15.33 -31.55 8.61
C TYR A 189 -14.70 -32.53 7.61
N THR A 190 -14.07 -31.98 6.57
CA THR A 190 -13.14 -32.79 5.76
C THR A 190 -11.79 -32.81 6.44
N HIS A 191 -11.39 -33.98 6.87
CA HIS A 191 -10.04 -34.25 7.37
C HIS A 191 -9.02 -34.26 6.22
#